data_9c38230ddd5757f0e07ce41fa779ff7e
#
_entry.id   9c38230ddd5757f0e07ce41fa779ff7e
#
_cell.length_a   1.000
_cell.length_b   1.000
_cell.length_c   1.000
_cell.angle_alpha   90.00
_cell.angle_beta   90.00
_cell.angle_gamma   90.00
#
_symmetry.space_group_name_H-M   'P 1'
#
loop_
_entity.id
_entity.type
_entity.pdbx_description
1 polymer ?
#
loop_
_entity_poly.entity_id
_entity_poly.type
_entity_poly.pdbx_seq_one_letter_code
_entity_poly.pdbx_strand_id
1 'polypeptide(L)'
;MKYWSFIDEEKILEELLVNPNTIAKDTNTKVKVLIKHYKREGLSKNEIRNELDNFLMEHFVGFVLADWDKKLKRWVNKYTKQEHCSFIKMNDIVIYKEELDFISKEWNIEGEDNIEIEKLLFVMLVLAKSTGNGQWLNYKDDIAFDLARYKFKRGTPKPTQRGKLLYKLINLEDSMLDYSERSNKTRLLYCVEEGEEVFRITYNTYVENIVTMYLDWREYPNYKYCK
;
A
#
# COMPACT_ATOMS: atom_id res chain seq x y z
N MET A 1 9.27 -11.55 2.01
CA MET A 1 8.63 -10.43 1.30
C MET A 1 7.53 -9.88 2.17
N LYS A 2 7.52 -8.58 2.49
CA LYS A 2 6.37 -7.95 3.12
C LYS A 2 5.37 -7.68 2.01
N TYR A 3 4.29 -8.44 1.97
CA TYR A 3 3.17 -8.15 1.08
C TYR A 3 2.53 -6.84 1.55
N TRP A 4 2.63 -5.81 0.74
CA TRP A 4 1.86 -4.60 0.88
C TRP A 4 0.57 -4.83 0.11
N SER A 5 -0.52 -4.83 0.81
CA SER A 5 -1.84 -4.73 0.19
C SER A 5 -2.37 -3.34 0.52
N PHE A 6 -3.00 -2.71 -0.43
CA PHE A 6 -3.86 -1.57 -0.17
C PHE A 6 -5.06 -2.10 0.60
N ILE A 7 -5.16 -1.71 1.87
CA ILE A 7 -6.14 -2.29 2.80
C ILE A 7 -7.20 -1.24 3.08
N ASP A 8 -8.43 -1.54 2.68
CA ASP A 8 -9.63 -0.92 3.18
C ASP A 8 -10.30 -1.88 4.15
N GLU A 9 -10.19 -1.59 5.45
CA GLU A 9 -10.69 -2.48 6.49
C GLU A 9 -12.21 -2.50 6.58
N GLU A 10 -12.92 -1.45 6.12
CA GLU A 10 -14.39 -1.45 6.06
C GLU A 10 -14.88 -2.38 4.95
N LYS A 11 -14.32 -2.28 3.76
CA LYS A 11 -14.66 -3.18 2.64
C LYS A 11 -14.31 -4.64 2.94
N ILE A 12 -13.18 -4.89 3.64
CA ILE A 12 -12.85 -6.23 4.11
C ILE A 12 -13.88 -6.76 5.09
N LEU A 13 -14.37 -5.93 6.01
CA LEU A 13 -15.41 -6.32 6.94
C LEU A 13 -16.72 -6.63 6.20
N GLU A 14 -17.15 -5.77 5.29
CA GLU A 14 -18.34 -6.00 4.46
C GLU A 14 -18.25 -7.33 3.70
N GLU A 15 -17.11 -7.62 3.07
CA GLU A 15 -16.85 -8.90 2.41
C GLU A 15 -16.97 -10.09 3.36
N LEU A 16 -16.41 -9.98 4.58
CA LEU A 16 -16.47 -11.04 5.59
C LEU A 16 -17.88 -11.28 6.11
N LEU A 17 -18.68 -10.23 6.28
CA LEU A 17 -20.08 -10.34 6.75
C LEU A 17 -20.97 -10.97 5.68
N VAL A 18 -20.70 -10.72 4.39
CA VAL A 18 -21.45 -11.33 3.27
C VAL A 18 -20.98 -12.76 2.99
N ASN A 19 -19.69 -13.01 3.03
CA ASN A 19 -19.10 -14.30 2.75
C ASN A 19 -17.98 -14.65 3.75
N PRO A 20 -18.34 -15.18 4.93
CA PRO A 20 -17.38 -15.48 6.00
C PRO A 20 -16.25 -16.45 5.61
N ASN A 21 -16.50 -17.35 4.67
CA ASN A 21 -15.49 -18.33 4.22
C ASN A 21 -14.29 -17.68 3.51
N THR A 22 -14.41 -16.42 3.10
CA THR A 22 -13.28 -15.65 2.56
C THR A 22 -12.17 -15.41 3.58
N ILE A 23 -12.42 -15.73 4.88
CA ILE A 23 -11.43 -15.63 5.97
C ILE A 23 -10.15 -16.42 5.68
N ALA A 24 -10.22 -17.51 4.93
CA ALA A 24 -9.09 -18.35 4.58
C ALA A 24 -8.05 -17.61 3.71
N LYS A 25 -8.49 -16.61 2.94
CA LYS A 25 -7.64 -15.76 2.14
C LYS A 25 -7.27 -14.51 2.97
N ASP A 26 -5.99 -14.31 3.21
CA ASP A 26 -5.45 -13.19 3.99
C ASP A 26 -5.91 -13.13 5.46
N THR A 27 -6.02 -14.31 6.07
CA THR A 27 -6.54 -14.54 7.42
C THR A 27 -6.01 -13.57 8.47
N ASN A 28 -4.70 -13.26 8.43
CA ASN A 28 -4.10 -12.38 9.42
C ASN A 28 -4.71 -10.95 9.42
N THR A 29 -5.01 -10.41 8.25
CA THR A 29 -5.63 -9.09 8.11
C THR A 29 -7.09 -9.15 8.52
N LYS A 30 -7.82 -10.14 8.01
CA LYS A 30 -9.25 -10.33 8.27
C LYS A 30 -9.55 -10.55 9.75
N VAL A 31 -8.74 -11.36 10.44
CA VAL A 31 -8.87 -11.53 11.92
C VAL A 31 -8.67 -10.21 12.67
N LYS A 32 -7.71 -9.37 12.26
CA LYS A 32 -7.51 -8.08 12.91
C LYS A 32 -8.69 -7.12 12.67
N VAL A 33 -9.28 -7.18 11.48
CA VAL A 33 -10.50 -6.42 11.15
C VAL A 33 -11.67 -6.87 12.01
N LEU A 34 -11.88 -8.17 12.19
CA LEU A 34 -12.92 -8.70 13.10
C LEU A 34 -12.69 -8.28 14.55
N ILE A 35 -11.46 -8.29 15.05
CA ILE A 35 -11.17 -7.81 16.42
C ILE A 35 -11.57 -6.34 16.58
N LYS A 36 -11.27 -5.50 15.58
CA LYS A 36 -11.65 -4.08 15.59
C LYS A 36 -13.16 -3.92 15.53
N HIS A 37 -13.85 -4.72 14.72
CA HIS A 37 -15.29 -4.73 14.62
C HIS A 37 -15.94 -5.06 15.95
N TYR A 38 -15.63 -6.20 16.55
CA TYR A 38 -16.20 -6.61 17.84
C TYR A 38 -15.90 -5.61 18.97
N LYS A 39 -14.72 -4.99 18.94
CA LYS A 39 -14.43 -3.92 19.88
C LYS A 39 -15.34 -2.69 19.69
N ARG A 40 -15.64 -2.32 18.45
CA ARG A 40 -16.56 -1.20 18.14
C ARG A 40 -17.98 -1.50 18.57
N GLU A 41 -18.40 -2.79 18.52
CA GLU A 41 -19.67 -3.28 19.04
C GLU A 41 -19.72 -3.31 20.58
N GLY A 42 -18.65 -2.93 21.25
CA GLY A 42 -18.58 -2.83 22.70
C GLY A 42 -18.26 -4.13 23.44
N LEU A 43 -17.87 -5.18 22.73
CA LEU A 43 -17.54 -6.46 23.36
C LEU A 43 -16.30 -6.34 24.24
N SER A 44 -16.34 -7.03 25.38
CA SER A 44 -15.18 -7.17 26.27
C SER A 44 -14.10 -8.05 25.61
N LYS A 45 -12.89 -7.97 26.14
CA LYS A 45 -11.76 -8.77 25.65
C LYS A 45 -12.05 -10.27 25.57
N ASN A 46 -12.76 -10.82 26.57
CA ASN A 46 -13.08 -12.24 26.61
C ASN A 46 -14.16 -12.61 25.60
N GLU A 47 -15.17 -11.76 25.45
CA GLU A 47 -16.21 -11.92 24.43
C GLU A 47 -15.61 -11.84 23.01
N ILE A 48 -14.76 -10.85 22.73
CA ILE A 48 -14.04 -10.76 21.44
C ILE A 48 -13.28 -12.06 21.16
N ARG A 49 -12.62 -12.62 22.17
CA ARG A 49 -11.88 -13.87 21.98
C ARG A 49 -12.81 -15.03 21.65
N ASN A 50 -13.90 -15.19 22.36
CA ASN A 50 -14.88 -16.25 22.14
C ASN A 50 -15.53 -16.14 20.75
N GLU A 51 -15.94 -14.92 20.35
CA GLU A 51 -16.52 -14.70 19.03
C GLU A 51 -15.54 -15.01 17.90
N LEU A 52 -14.26 -14.64 18.06
CA LEU A 52 -13.23 -15.00 17.08
C LEU A 52 -13.00 -16.50 16.99
N ASP A 53 -12.93 -17.19 18.11
CA ASP A 53 -12.72 -18.65 18.12
C ASP A 53 -13.90 -19.34 17.44
N ASN A 54 -15.15 -18.94 17.75
CA ASN A 54 -16.35 -19.45 17.10
C ASN A 54 -16.35 -19.19 15.60
N PHE A 55 -16.09 -17.94 15.19
CA PHE A 55 -16.07 -17.55 13.78
C PHE A 55 -15.01 -18.34 12.99
N LEU A 56 -13.82 -18.50 13.56
CA LEU A 56 -12.74 -19.24 12.89
C LEU A 56 -13.01 -20.74 12.83
N MET A 57 -13.59 -21.33 13.88
CA MET A 57 -13.99 -22.74 13.86
C MET A 57 -15.06 -23.02 12.80
N GLU A 58 -16.00 -22.10 12.62
CA GLU A 58 -17.11 -22.27 11.68
C GLU A 58 -16.70 -22.02 10.22
N HIS A 59 -15.87 -21.00 9.97
CA HIS A 59 -15.65 -20.47 8.61
C HIS A 59 -14.24 -20.66 8.06
N PHE A 60 -13.28 -21.07 8.88
CA PHE A 60 -11.91 -21.29 8.42
C PHE A 60 -11.59 -22.79 8.35
N VAL A 61 -11.71 -23.35 7.16
CA VAL A 61 -11.39 -24.76 6.91
C VAL A 61 -9.94 -25.06 7.31
N GLY A 62 -9.76 -26.06 8.17
CA GLY A 62 -8.44 -26.44 8.69
C GLY A 62 -7.95 -25.57 9.86
N PHE A 63 -8.82 -24.76 10.47
CA PHE A 63 -8.47 -24.02 11.67
C PHE A 63 -8.14 -24.95 12.83
N VAL A 64 -6.95 -24.77 13.40
CA VAL A 64 -6.50 -25.49 14.61
C VAL A 64 -6.24 -24.46 15.70
N LEU A 65 -7.08 -24.44 16.72
CA LEU A 65 -7.03 -23.45 17.80
C LEU A 65 -5.65 -23.35 18.46
N ALA A 66 -4.97 -24.48 18.67
CA ALA A 66 -3.65 -24.52 19.31
C ALA A 66 -2.60 -23.72 18.52
N ASP A 67 -2.65 -23.74 17.19
CA ASP A 67 -1.71 -23.04 16.31
C ASP A 67 -1.93 -21.52 16.33
N TRP A 68 -3.16 -21.11 16.58
CA TRP A 68 -3.57 -19.71 16.55
C TRP A 68 -3.64 -19.04 17.91
N ASP A 69 -3.74 -19.79 19.01
CA ASP A 69 -3.99 -19.26 20.36
C ASP A 69 -3.05 -18.12 20.76
N LYS A 70 -1.74 -18.33 20.63
CA LYS A 70 -0.74 -17.32 20.97
C LYS A 70 -0.87 -16.04 20.13
N LYS A 71 -1.22 -16.20 18.85
CA LYS A 71 -1.37 -15.11 17.89
C LYS A 71 -2.63 -14.30 18.18
N LEU A 72 -3.76 -14.98 18.39
CA LEU A 72 -5.04 -14.36 18.73
C LEU A 72 -4.96 -13.61 20.06
N LYS A 73 -4.41 -14.24 21.12
CA LYS A 73 -4.17 -13.56 22.41
C LYS A 73 -3.39 -12.26 22.25
N ARG A 74 -2.30 -12.29 21.46
CA ARG A 74 -1.47 -11.11 21.22
C ARG A 74 -2.25 -9.99 20.51
N TRP A 75 -3.04 -10.33 19.47
CA TRP A 75 -3.78 -9.35 18.71
C TRP A 75 -4.96 -8.80 19.50
N VAL A 76 -5.75 -9.64 20.16
CA VAL A 76 -6.84 -9.18 21.03
C VAL A 76 -6.29 -8.23 22.10
N ASN A 77 -5.20 -8.60 22.79
CA ASN A 77 -4.55 -7.74 23.78
C ASN A 77 -4.08 -6.41 23.20
N LYS A 78 -3.55 -6.41 21.97
CA LYS A 78 -3.07 -5.20 21.31
C LYS A 78 -4.22 -4.24 21.01
N TYR A 79 -5.26 -4.73 20.37
CA TYR A 79 -6.36 -3.88 19.88
C TYR A 79 -7.32 -3.46 21.01
N THR A 80 -7.55 -4.30 22.02
CA THR A 80 -8.40 -3.92 23.16
C THR A 80 -7.79 -2.86 24.06
N LYS A 81 -6.45 -2.74 24.08
CA LYS A 81 -5.75 -1.66 24.82
C LYS A 81 -5.77 -0.29 24.12
N GLN A 82 -6.08 -0.25 22.82
CA GLN A 82 -6.13 1.02 22.10
C GLN A 82 -7.42 1.76 22.48
N GLU A 83 -7.31 3.02 22.83
CA GLU A 83 -8.46 3.86 23.20
C GLU A 83 -9.43 4.02 22.01
N HIS A 84 -8.88 4.27 20.82
CA HIS A 84 -9.64 4.34 19.58
C HIS A 84 -9.20 3.26 18.60
N CYS A 85 -10.16 2.51 18.09
CA CYS A 85 -9.94 1.43 17.13
C CYS A 85 -10.68 1.76 15.81
N SER A 86 -10.11 2.72 15.06
CA SER A 86 -10.65 3.08 13.74
C SER A 86 -10.22 2.07 12.68
N PHE A 87 -11.07 1.86 11.68
CA PHE A 87 -10.71 1.15 10.47
C PHE A 87 -9.84 2.02 9.58
N ILE A 88 -8.91 1.38 8.89
CA ILE A 88 -8.18 2.00 7.80
C ILE A 88 -9.12 2.04 6.61
N LYS A 89 -9.36 3.24 6.08
CA LYS A 89 -10.10 3.45 4.84
C LYS A 89 -9.10 3.74 3.73
N MET A 90 -9.38 3.22 2.57
CA MET A 90 -8.64 3.51 1.36
C MET A 90 -9.60 3.97 0.27
N ASN A 91 -9.34 5.15 -0.27
CA ASN A 91 -9.97 5.58 -1.50
C ASN A 91 -9.34 4.87 -2.70
N ASP A 92 -10.13 4.65 -3.74
CA ASP A 92 -9.57 4.21 -5.01
C ASP A 92 -8.54 5.24 -5.48
N ILE A 93 -7.40 4.74 -5.95
CA ILE A 93 -6.32 5.58 -6.46
C ILE A 93 -6.51 5.69 -7.96
N VAL A 94 -6.83 6.90 -8.42
CA VAL A 94 -6.91 7.20 -9.86
C VAL A 94 -5.58 7.74 -10.32
N ILE A 95 -5.05 7.18 -11.37
CA ILE A 95 -3.83 7.61 -12.05
C ILE A 95 -4.22 8.18 -13.40
N TYR A 96 -3.81 9.41 -13.64
CA TYR A 96 -4.11 10.17 -14.83
C TYR A 96 -2.97 10.10 -15.85
N LYS A 97 -3.32 10.28 -17.12
CA LYS A 97 -2.37 10.26 -18.23
C LYS A 97 -1.27 11.32 -18.06
N GLU A 98 -1.65 12.49 -17.62
CA GLU A 98 -0.74 13.61 -17.40
C GLU A 98 0.35 13.27 -16.37
N GLU A 99 0.01 12.46 -15.35
CA GLU A 99 0.96 11.99 -14.35
C GLU A 99 1.94 10.96 -14.94
N LEU A 100 1.43 10.08 -15.78
CA LEU A 100 2.25 9.09 -16.47
C LEU A 100 3.17 9.71 -17.51
N ASP A 101 2.66 10.67 -18.29
CA ASP A 101 3.45 11.43 -19.27
C ASP A 101 4.58 12.20 -18.57
N PHE A 102 4.32 12.77 -17.38
CA PHE A 102 5.34 13.44 -16.59
C PHE A 102 6.39 12.46 -16.03
N ILE A 103 5.98 11.29 -15.58
CA ILE A 103 6.89 10.27 -15.03
C ILE A 103 7.75 9.66 -16.13
N SER A 104 7.22 9.49 -17.35
CA SER A 104 7.91 8.80 -18.46
C SER A 104 8.92 9.67 -19.21
N LYS A 105 9.15 10.91 -18.77
CA LYS A 105 10.19 11.78 -19.36
C LYS A 105 11.60 11.26 -19.09
N GLU A 106 12.58 11.78 -19.82
CA GLU A 106 13.99 11.50 -19.54
C GLU A 106 14.47 12.27 -18.31
N TRP A 107 14.93 11.54 -17.29
CA TRP A 107 15.40 12.11 -16.03
C TRP A 107 16.89 12.44 -16.02
N ASN A 108 17.68 11.90 -16.96
CA ASN A 108 19.09 12.18 -17.18
C ASN A 108 19.97 12.14 -15.91
N ILE A 109 19.72 11.17 -15.03
CA ILE A 109 20.51 10.99 -13.81
C ILE A 109 21.71 10.08 -14.11
N GLU A 110 22.90 10.65 -14.03
CA GLU A 110 24.15 9.91 -14.28
C GLU A 110 24.24 8.65 -13.42
N GLY A 111 24.46 7.51 -14.10
CA GLY A 111 24.67 6.23 -13.46
C GLY A 111 23.38 5.45 -13.15
N GLU A 112 22.21 6.02 -13.40
CA GLU A 112 20.92 5.38 -13.17
C GLU A 112 20.23 5.02 -14.50
N ASP A 113 19.29 4.08 -14.44
CA ASP A 113 18.48 3.66 -15.57
C ASP A 113 17.15 4.41 -15.55
N ASN A 114 16.76 5.05 -16.64
CA ASN A 114 15.55 5.88 -16.68
C ASN A 114 14.30 5.08 -16.31
N ILE A 115 14.17 3.85 -16.81
CA ILE A 115 13.01 3.00 -16.50
C ILE A 115 12.95 2.63 -15.00
N GLU A 116 14.09 2.50 -14.33
CA GLU A 116 14.11 2.24 -12.88
C GLU A 116 13.66 3.48 -12.10
N ILE A 117 14.02 4.68 -12.57
CA ILE A 117 13.56 5.96 -12.00
C ILE A 117 12.05 6.11 -12.21
N GLU A 118 11.55 5.89 -13.41
CA GLU A 118 10.13 5.94 -13.73
C GLU A 118 9.30 5.02 -12.83
N LYS A 119 9.72 3.76 -12.66
CA LYS A 119 9.06 2.80 -11.76
C LYS A 119 9.03 3.29 -10.32
N LEU A 120 10.12 3.87 -9.85
CA LEU A 120 10.21 4.43 -8.49
C LEU A 120 9.24 5.59 -8.31
N LEU A 121 9.23 6.54 -9.23
CA LEU A 121 8.35 7.71 -9.19
C LEU A 121 6.87 7.31 -9.29
N PHE A 122 6.55 6.33 -10.13
CA PHE A 122 5.19 5.78 -10.21
C PHE A 122 4.74 5.16 -8.90
N VAL A 123 5.57 4.33 -8.26
CA VAL A 123 5.26 3.77 -6.95
C VAL A 123 5.11 4.85 -5.88
N MET A 124 5.96 5.87 -5.90
CA MET A 124 5.83 7.01 -4.98
C MET A 124 4.52 7.77 -5.20
N LEU A 125 4.08 7.98 -6.43
CA LEU A 125 2.79 8.58 -6.76
C LEU A 125 1.63 7.74 -6.18
N VAL A 126 1.62 6.43 -6.42
CA VAL A 126 0.60 5.53 -5.90
C VAL A 126 0.56 5.56 -4.37
N LEU A 127 1.72 5.53 -3.71
CA LEU A 127 1.81 5.61 -2.25
C LEU A 127 1.31 6.96 -1.70
N ALA A 128 1.59 8.06 -2.37
CA ALA A 128 1.12 9.39 -1.95
C ALA A 128 -0.41 9.50 -2.07
N LYS A 129 -0.98 9.00 -3.15
CA LYS A 129 -2.44 9.00 -3.38
C LYS A 129 -3.19 8.01 -2.49
N SER A 130 -2.57 6.91 -2.06
CA SER A 130 -3.21 5.84 -1.29
C SER A 130 -3.77 6.28 0.06
N THR A 131 -3.26 7.35 0.62
CA THR A 131 -3.63 7.84 1.96
C THR A 131 -4.57 9.04 1.94
N GLY A 132 -5.04 9.43 0.76
CA GLY A 132 -5.90 10.62 0.56
C GLY A 132 -5.21 11.95 0.81
N ASN A 133 -3.90 11.95 1.02
CA ASN A 133 -3.10 13.14 1.25
C ASN A 133 -2.45 13.68 -0.05
N GLY A 134 -2.63 13.00 -1.16
CA GLY A 134 -2.26 13.39 -2.53
C GLY A 134 -0.78 13.71 -2.77
N GLN A 135 -0.11 14.34 -1.83
CA GLN A 135 1.24 14.86 -2.02
C GLN A 135 2.30 14.24 -1.11
N TRP A 136 1.98 13.85 0.12
CA TRP A 136 2.96 13.37 1.07
C TRP A 136 3.06 11.86 1.09
N LEU A 137 4.29 11.34 0.98
CA LEU A 137 4.56 9.93 1.23
C LEU A 137 4.44 9.64 2.72
N ASN A 138 3.41 8.87 3.10
CA ASN A 138 3.23 8.43 4.49
C ASN A 138 4.07 7.20 4.84
N TYR A 139 4.86 6.71 3.91
CA TYR A 139 5.73 5.55 4.05
C TYR A 139 7.19 5.98 3.99
N LYS A 140 8.07 5.16 4.57
CA LYS A 140 9.52 5.37 4.45
C LYS A 140 9.94 5.15 3.00
N ASP A 141 10.88 5.96 2.52
CA ASP A 141 11.41 5.87 1.15
C ASP A 141 11.89 4.47 0.79
N ASP A 142 12.49 3.73 1.74
CA ASP A 142 12.89 2.33 1.57
C ASP A 142 11.77 1.45 1.01
N ILE A 143 10.54 1.71 1.42
CA ILE A 143 9.37 0.96 0.98
C ILE A 143 9.09 1.21 -0.50
N ALA A 144 9.21 2.46 -0.96
CA ALA A 144 9.03 2.80 -2.37
C ALA A 144 10.06 2.08 -3.25
N PHE A 145 11.33 2.06 -2.84
CA PHE A 145 12.37 1.32 -3.55
C PHE A 145 12.13 -0.19 -3.61
N ASP A 146 11.68 -0.77 -2.48
CA ASP A 146 11.40 -2.20 -2.41
C ASP A 146 10.19 -2.58 -3.28
N LEU A 147 9.12 -1.74 -3.29
CA LEU A 147 7.94 -1.94 -4.11
C LEU A 147 8.22 -1.73 -5.60
N ALA A 148 9.01 -0.72 -5.94
CA ALA A 148 9.45 -0.48 -7.31
C ALA A 148 10.40 -1.58 -7.82
N ARG A 149 10.87 -2.45 -6.95
CA ARG A 149 11.91 -3.45 -7.26
C ARG A 149 13.10 -2.78 -7.94
N TYR A 150 13.50 -1.61 -7.39
CA TYR A 150 14.52 -0.76 -7.98
C TYR A 150 15.87 -1.48 -8.11
N LYS A 151 16.43 -1.47 -9.32
CA LYS A 151 17.70 -2.11 -9.61
C LYS A 151 18.79 -1.05 -9.80
N PHE A 152 19.68 -0.92 -8.84
CA PHE A 152 20.87 -0.08 -8.99
C PHE A 152 21.90 -0.74 -9.91
N LYS A 153 22.51 0.03 -10.82
CA LYS A 153 23.54 -0.47 -11.76
C LYS A 153 24.76 -1.09 -11.07
N ARG A 154 25.03 -0.75 -9.81
CA ARG A 154 26.22 -1.17 -9.05
C ARG A 154 25.93 -2.16 -7.92
N GLY A 155 24.90 -3.00 -8.02
CA GLY A 155 24.61 -4.05 -7.04
C GLY A 155 23.52 -3.69 -6.03
N THR A 156 23.47 -4.43 -4.89
CA THR A 156 22.43 -4.28 -3.89
C THR A 156 22.40 -2.89 -3.28
N PRO A 157 21.25 -2.21 -3.23
CA PRO A 157 21.14 -0.85 -2.76
C PRO A 157 21.49 -0.76 -1.27
N LYS A 158 22.50 0.04 -0.95
CA LYS A 158 22.76 0.44 0.43
C LYS A 158 21.89 1.66 0.75
N PRO A 159 21.50 1.88 2.01
CA PRO A 159 20.74 3.07 2.42
C PRO A 159 21.33 4.39 1.90
N THR A 160 22.66 4.48 1.86
CA THR A 160 23.41 5.64 1.35
C THR A 160 23.20 5.88 -0.16
N GLN A 161 23.01 4.82 -0.97
CA GLN A 161 22.75 4.97 -2.41
C GLN A 161 21.32 5.44 -2.68
N ARG A 162 20.35 4.97 -1.89
CA ARG A 162 18.96 5.43 -1.93
C ARG A 162 18.89 6.93 -1.63
N GLY A 163 19.50 7.35 -0.53
CA GLY A 163 19.55 8.76 -0.15
C GLY A 163 20.24 9.66 -1.20
N LYS A 164 21.33 9.19 -1.82
CA LYS A 164 21.99 9.93 -2.90
C LYS A 164 21.12 10.08 -4.13
N LEU A 165 20.37 9.02 -4.52
CA LEU A 165 19.46 9.09 -5.65
C LEU A 165 18.30 10.04 -5.37
N LEU A 166 17.66 9.93 -4.19
CA LEU A 166 16.59 10.86 -3.81
C LEU A 166 17.08 12.30 -3.78
N TYR A 167 18.28 12.56 -3.25
CA TYR A 167 18.87 13.90 -3.26
C TYR A 167 19.08 14.42 -4.69
N LYS A 168 19.54 13.58 -5.63
CA LYS A 168 19.67 13.95 -7.04
C LYS A 168 18.30 14.26 -7.64
N LEU A 169 17.29 13.41 -7.42
CA LEU A 169 15.92 13.59 -7.92
C LEU A 169 15.28 14.89 -7.40
N ILE A 170 15.44 15.20 -6.13
CA ILE A 170 14.88 16.39 -5.49
C ILE A 170 15.52 17.69 -6.04
N ASN A 171 16.80 17.65 -6.40
CA ASN A 171 17.53 18.82 -6.87
C ASN A 171 17.51 19.01 -8.41
N LEU A 172 16.70 18.24 -9.13
CA LEU A 172 16.46 18.52 -10.55
C LEU A 172 15.59 19.76 -10.70
N GLU A 173 15.81 20.54 -11.76
CA GLU A 173 15.04 21.75 -12.07
C GLU A 173 13.53 21.44 -12.20
N ASP A 174 13.21 20.33 -12.89
CA ASP A 174 11.84 19.82 -13.05
C ASP A 174 11.54 18.66 -12.09
N SER A 175 11.98 18.75 -10.84
CA SER A 175 11.77 17.65 -9.91
C SER A 175 10.28 17.39 -9.67
N MET A 176 9.93 16.10 -9.63
CA MET A 176 8.63 15.64 -9.13
C MET A 176 8.59 15.55 -7.60
N LEU A 177 9.75 15.64 -6.94
CA LEU A 177 9.91 15.39 -5.53
C LEU A 177 10.41 16.62 -4.79
N ASP A 178 9.97 16.75 -3.55
CA ASP A 178 10.48 17.68 -2.57
C ASP A 178 10.66 16.97 -1.22
N TYR A 179 11.47 17.51 -0.36
CA TYR A 179 11.77 16.93 0.94
C TYR A 179 11.52 17.94 2.05
N SER A 180 10.80 17.52 3.06
CA SER A 180 10.58 18.33 4.26
C SER A 180 11.52 17.90 5.37
N GLU A 181 12.51 18.71 5.66
CA GLU A 181 13.42 18.50 6.81
C GLU A 181 12.66 18.43 8.15
N ARG A 182 11.60 19.23 8.29
CA ARG A 182 10.79 19.29 9.50
C ARG A 182 10.04 18.00 9.80
N SER A 183 9.54 17.30 8.77
CA SER A 183 8.76 16.07 8.92
C SER A 183 9.56 14.82 8.58
N ASN A 184 10.74 14.96 8.01
CA ASN A 184 11.56 13.87 7.47
C ASN A 184 10.77 13.01 6.48
N LYS A 185 10.01 13.67 5.58
CA LYS A 185 9.15 13.02 4.58
C LYS A 185 9.40 13.58 3.20
N THR A 186 9.26 12.72 2.21
CA THR A 186 9.25 13.13 0.79
C THR A 186 7.85 13.56 0.39
N ARG A 187 7.76 14.60 -0.43
CA ARG A 187 6.53 15.12 -1.01
C ARG A 187 6.60 15.06 -2.52
N LEU A 188 5.49 14.67 -3.15
CA LEU A 188 5.29 14.83 -4.57
C LEU A 188 4.83 16.25 -4.88
N LEU A 189 5.54 16.94 -5.78
CA LEU A 189 5.18 18.25 -6.27
C LEU A 189 4.17 18.19 -7.40
N TYR A 190 4.19 17.09 -8.16
CA TYR A 190 3.30 16.87 -9.29
C TYR A 190 2.28 15.81 -8.95
N CYS A 191 1.03 16.22 -8.78
CA CYS A 191 -0.11 15.36 -8.55
C CYS A 191 -1.32 16.03 -9.21
N VAL A 192 -2.00 15.33 -10.10
CA VAL A 192 -3.15 15.83 -10.85
C VAL A 192 -4.42 15.47 -10.07
N GLU A 193 -5.33 16.42 -9.92
CA GLU A 193 -6.63 16.21 -9.25
C GLU A 193 -7.69 15.70 -10.23
N GLU A 194 -7.64 16.17 -11.49
CA GLU A 194 -8.55 15.79 -12.57
C GLU A 194 -7.78 15.67 -13.88
N GLY A 195 -8.09 14.65 -14.70
CA GLY A 195 -7.43 14.41 -15.98
C GLY A 195 -7.99 13.18 -16.69
N GLU A 196 -7.31 12.73 -17.75
CA GLU A 196 -7.66 11.48 -18.43
C GLU A 196 -7.28 10.27 -17.57
N GLU A 197 -8.28 9.56 -17.00
CA GLU A 197 -8.05 8.36 -16.20
C GLU A 197 -7.46 7.23 -17.04
N VAL A 198 -6.30 6.70 -16.62
CA VAL A 198 -5.65 5.53 -17.24
C VAL A 198 -5.79 4.31 -16.37
N PHE A 199 -5.54 4.45 -15.06
CA PHE A 199 -5.65 3.34 -14.10
C PHE A 199 -6.52 3.72 -12.92
N ARG A 200 -7.23 2.70 -12.40
CA ARG A 200 -7.89 2.76 -11.10
C ARG A 200 -7.39 1.61 -10.24
N ILE A 201 -6.68 1.93 -9.17
CA ILE A 201 -6.14 0.96 -8.22
C ILE A 201 -7.11 0.87 -7.06
N THR A 202 -7.73 -0.29 -6.90
CA THR A 202 -8.68 -0.57 -5.82
C THR A 202 -8.00 -1.29 -4.67
N TYR A 203 -8.68 -1.39 -3.52
CA TYR A 203 -8.17 -2.06 -2.31
C TYR A 203 -7.81 -3.55 -2.51
N ASN A 204 -8.28 -4.19 -3.57
CA ASN A 204 -7.95 -5.58 -3.93
C ASN A 204 -6.74 -5.70 -4.86
N THR A 205 -6.15 -4.57 -5.28
CA THR A 205 -5.00 -4.59 -6.18
C THR A 205 -3.76 -5.01 -5.38
N TYR A 206 -3.12 -6.09 -5.79
CA TYR A 206 -1.84 -6.49 -5.23
C TYR A 206 -0.74 -5.54 -5.70
N VAL A 207 0.06 -5.07 -4.76
CA VAL A 207 1.17 -4.14 -5.05
C VAL A 207 2.15 -4.70 -6.08
N GLU A 208 2.30 -6.02 -6.16
CA GLU A 208 3.13 -6.69 -7.17
C GLU A 208 2.70 -6.39 -8.61
N ASN A 209 1.41 -6.10 -8.82
CA ASN A 209 0.84 -5.79 -10.13
C ASN A 209 1.01 -4.32 -10.51
N ILE A 210 1.26 -3.41 -9.55
CA ILE A 210 1.35 -1.97 -9.81
C ILE A 210 2.48 -1.63 -10.76
N VAL A 211 3.67 -2.16 -10.50
CA VAL A 211 4.83 -1.94 -11.41
C VAL A 211 4.57 -2.57 -12.77
N THR A 212 3.95 -3.75 -12.82
CA THR A 212 3.57 -4.40 -14.07
C THR A 212 2.58 -3.55 -14.86
N MET A 213 1.55 -2.99 -14.19
CA MET A 213 0.59 -2.08 -14.83
C MET A 213 1.28 -0.87 -15.46
N TYR A 214 2.27 -0.28 -14.77
CA TYR A 214 3.05 0.82 -15.32
C TYR A 214 3.86 0.40 -16.53
N LEU A 215 4.57 -0.72 -16.46
CA LEU A 215 5.40 -1.22 -17.57
C LEU A 215 4.57 -1.57 -18.79
N ASP A 216 3.40 -2.19 -18.59
CA ASP A 216 2.46 -2.52 -19.66
C ASP A 216 1.93 -1.23 -20.34
N TRP A 217 1.59 -0.19 -19.55
CA TRP A 217 1.21 1.10 -20.11
C TRP A 217 2.37 1.73 -20.88
N ARG A 218 3.59 1.66 -20.35
CA ARG A 218 4.79 2.23 -20.98
C ARG A 218 5.08 1.59 -22.35
N GLU A 219 4.82 0.30 -22.46
CA GLU A 219 4.96 -0.45 -23.72
C GLU A 219 3.78 -0.19 -24.69
N TYR A 220 2.57 -0.05 -24.14
CA TYR A 220 1.32 0.12 -24.91
C TYR A 220 0.49 1.31 -24.42
N PRO A 221 0.94 2.57 -24.60
CA PRO A 221 0.30 3.75 -23.96
C PRO A 221 -1.13 4.04 -24.46
N ASN A 222 -1.55 3.45 -25.58
CA ASN A 222 -2.89 3.61 -26.13
C ASN A 222 -3.86 2.47 -25.73
N TYR A 223 -3.40 1.51 -24.92
CA TYR A 223 -4.24 0.41 -24.47
C TYR A 223 -5.06 0.87 -23.25
N LYS A 224 -6.37 1.07 -23.45
CA LYS A 224 -7.26 1.37 -22.33
C LYS A 224 -7.40 0.13 -21.44
N TYR A 225 -6.83 0.20 -20.25
CA TYR A 225 -7.07 -0.80 -19.20
C TYR A 225 -8.46 -0.61 -18.61
N CYS A 226 -9.49 -0.94 -19.40
CA CYS A 226 -10.85 -1.09 -18.90
C CYS A 226 -10.99 -2.50 -18.31
N LYS A 227 -10.88 -2.63 -17.01
CA LYS A 227 -11.41 -3.78 -16.28
C LYS A 227 -12.24 -3.31 -15.11
#